data_84da9a38522dbe91bb58aaec3a6ed3c4
#
_entry.id   84da9a38522dbe91bb58aaec3a6ed3c4
#
_cell.length_a   1.000
_cell.length_b   1.000
_cell.length_c   1.000
_cell.angle_alpha   90.00
_cell.angle_beta   90.00
_cell.angle_gamma   90.00
#
_symmetry.space_group_name_H-M   'P 1'
#
loop_
_entity.id
_entity.type
_entity.pdbx_description
1 polymer ?
#
loop_
_entity_poly.entity_id
_entity_poly.type
_entity_poly.pdbx_seq_one_letter_code
_entity_poly.pdbx_strand_id
1 'polypeptide(L)'
;MYKCPICNQILNKEINTYKCVNKHSFDIGKNNYLNLNTNMRKDTGDSDLLVNARNEFLNTNNYKPLLDKLVAIINKYNPNTIIDLACGTGYYTNSLSNNAKIYGFDLAKKAIIKACRSRKDNTNYLVSSIFDLPLFDHTIDLALLIFAPLPLDEIKRVLKINGIFIEVIPNINHLVEIKEIIYPKVILNNPKVIDDQSLVLIDSYNLDYKMLLSAEELLNLYMMTPYYYKSPKGAINKLNEAAPINISANFIINVYKLIR
;
A
#
# COMPACT_ATOMS: atom_id res chain seq x y z
N MET A 1 -19.58 9.00 -4.04
CA MET A 1 -18.69 7.86 -4.17
C MET A 1 -18.48 7.10 -2.86
N TYR A 2 -18.39 7.79 -1.71
CA TYR A 2 -18.21 7.10 -0.42
C TYR A 2 -19.53 6.55 0.13
N LYS A 3 -19.46 5.35 0.66
CA LYS A 3 -20.50 4.65 1.39
C LYS A 3 -20.32 4.91 2.90
N CYS A 4 -21.41 5.19 3.62
CA CYS A 4 -21.36 5.33 5.07
C CYS A 4 -20.98 3.99 5.72
N PRO A 5 -19.90 3.89 6.51
CA PRO A 5 -19.47 2.62 7.11
C PRO A 5 -20.42 2.11 8.20
N ILE A 6 -21.45 2.89 8.59
CA ILE A 6 -22.42 2.50 9.62
C ILE A 6 -23.71 1.97 8.99
N CYS A 7 -24.21 2.58 7.91
CA CYS A 7 -25.52 2.26 7.36
C CYS A 7 -25.52 2.07 5.84
N ASN A 8 -24.38 2.05 5.19
CA ASN A 8 -24.17 1.83 3.76
C ASN A 8 -24.85 2.87 2.81
N GLN A 9 -25.46 3.93 3.36
CA GLN A 9 -26.02 5.01 2.55
C GLN A 9 -24.92 5.91 2.00
N ILE A 10 -25.23 6.65 0.91
CA ILE A 10 -24.27 7.58 0.29
C ILE A 10 -23.84 8.66 1.29
N LEU A 11 -22.56 8.99 1.30
CA LEU A 11 -22.01 10.12 2.03
C LEU A 11 -21.91 11.34 1.11
N ASN A 12 -22.62 12.39 1.45
CA ASN A 12 -22.58 13.69 0.77
C ASN A 12 -21.60 14.62 1.50
N LYS A 13 -20.75 15.30 0.72
CA LYS A 13 -19.81 16.28 1.24
C LYS A 13 -20.55 17.57 1.57
N GLU A 14 -20.41 18.03 2.81
CA GLU A 14 -20.70 19.40 3.25
C GLU A 14 -19.35 20.17 3.37
N ILE A 15 -19.34 21.36 3.98
CA ILE A 15 -18.14 22.21 4.01
C ILE A 15 -16.92 21.44 4.57
N ASN A 16 -17.02 20.96 5.81
CA ASN A 16 -15.93 20.29 6.52
C ASN A 16 -16.28 18.87 6.98
N THR A 17 -17.37 18.30 6.50
CA THR A 17 -17.86 16.99 6.92
C THR A 17 -18.42 16.21 5.74
N TYR A 18 -18.56 14.89 5.95
CA TYR A 18 -19.36 14.03 5.10
C TYR A 18 -20.54 13.50 5.93
N LYS A 19 -21.76 13.59 5.40
CA LYS A 19 -22.98 13.12 6.08
C LYS A 19 -23.81 12.22 5.19
N CYS A 20 -24.48 11.23 5.80
CA CYS A 20 -25.48 10.41 5.13
C CYS A 20 -26.91 10.85 5.52
N VAL A 21 -27.92 10.34 4.80
CA VAL A 21 -29.33 10.61 5.07
C VAL A 21 -29.74 10.22 6.48
N ASN A 22 -29.11 9.21 7.09
CA ASN A 22 -29.35 8.77 8.47
C ASN A 22 -28.57 9.60 9.52
N LYS A 23 -28.06 10.78 9.13
CA LYS A 23 -27.37 11.76 10.01
C LYS A 23 -26.04 11.29 10.60
N HIS A 24 -25.45 10.16 10.13
CA HIS A 24 -24.07 9.86 10.50
C HIS A 24 -23.14 10.88 9.87
N SER A 25 -22.21 11.42 10.66
CA SER A 25 -21.32 12.52 10.26
C SER A 25 -19.85 12.15 10.50
N PHE A 26 -19.00 12.47 9.55
CA PHE A 26 -17.55 12.19 9.56
C PHE A 26 -16.80 13.46 9.17
N ASP A 27 -15.99 13.98 10.11
CA ASP A 27 -15.25 15.21 9.89
C ASP A 27 -14.03 15.01 8.97
N ILE A 28 -13.79 16.02 8.14
CA ILE A 28 -12.56 16.11 7.38
C ILE A 28 -11.45 16.58 8.33
N GLY A 29 -10.40 15.78 8.48
CA GLY A 29 -9.27 16.10 9.34
C GLY A 29 -8.50 17.33 8.85
N LYS A 30 -7.75 17.98 9.76
CA LYS A 30 -6.97 19.22 9.48
C LYS A 30 -6.07 19.11 8.23
N ASN A 31 -5.53 17.93 7.95
CA ASN A 31 -4.71 17.66 6.76
C ASN A 31 -5.54 17.22 5.55
N ASN A 32 -6.85 17.42 5.60
CA ASN A 32 -7.79 17.15 4.52
C ASN A 32 -7.86 15.64 4.14
N TYR A 33 -7.82 14.76 5.13
CA TYR A 33 -8.15 13.33 5.01
C TYR A 33 -9.52 13.07 5.64
N LEU A 34 -10.15 11.96 5.24
CA LEU A 34 -11.41 11.50 5.81
C LEU A 34 -11.18 10.25 6.67
N ASN A 35 -11.67 10.26 7.91
CA ASN A 35 -11.60 9.08 8.78
C ASN A 35 -12.95 8.36 8.75
N LEU A 36 -12.98 7.19 8.13
CA LEU A 36 -14.15 6.31 8.04
C LEU A 36 -13.95 4.98 8.81
N ASN A 37 -12.86 4.86 9.58
CA ASN A 37 -12.66 3.71 10.45
C ASN A 37 -13.57 3.82 11.67
N THR A 38 -14.57 2.96 11.75
CA THR A 38 -15.52 2.88 12.88
C THR A 38 -15.07 1.93 13.98
N ASN A 39 -14.02 1.16 13.77
CA ASN A 39 -13.47 0.27 14.78
C ASN A 39 -12.77 1.06 15.89
N MET A 40 -13.30 1.00 17.10
CA MET A 40 -12.76 1.70 18.29
C MET A 40 -11.45 1.11 18.84
N ARG A 41 -10.82 0.13 18.19
CA ARG A 41 -9.51 -0.34 18.63
C ARG A 41 -8.51 0.79 18.42
N LYS A 42 -8.06 1.37 19.56
CA LYS A 42 -6.98 2.37 19.56
C LYS A 42 -5.73 1.74 18.95
N ASP A 43 -5.06 2.51 18.08
CA ASP A 43 -3.76 2.18 17.48
C ASP A 43 -3.70 0.86 16.67
N THR A 44 -4.61 0.72 15.69
CA THR A 44 -4.45 -0.28 14.63
C THR A 44 -3.61 0.33 13.51
N GLY A 45 -2.35 -0.03 13.43
CA GLY A 45 -1.43 0.45 12.39
C GLY A 45 0.02 0.53 12.90
N ASP A 46 0.93 0.89 12.03
CA ASP A 46 2.34 1.08 12.36
C ASP A 46 2.53 2.19 13.40
N SER A 47 3.46 1.98 14.34
CA SER A 47 3.89 3.01 15.28
C SER A 47 4.52 4.21 14.56
N ASP A 48 4.67 5.35 15.23
CA ASP A 48 5.35 6.53 14.67
C ASP A 48 6.75 6.20 14.18
N LEU A 49 7.47 5.36 14.91
CA LEU A 49 8.81 4.92 14.56
C LEU A 49 8.83 4.20 13.21
N LEU A 50 7.92 3.26 12.99
CA LEU A 50 7.85 2.48 11.76
C LEU A 50 7.34 3.31 10.57
N VAL A 51 6.38 4.20 10.81
CA VAL A 51 5.91 5.15 9.78
C VAL A 51 7.05 6.09 9.36
N ASN A 52 7.89 6.53 10.31
CA ASN A 52 9.04 7.38 10.01
C ASN A 52 10.10 6.59 9.23
N ALA A 53 10.52 5.42 9.70
CA ALA A 53 11.50 4.58 9.02
C ALA A 53 11.09 4.27 7.57
N ARG A 54 9.81 3.90 7.36
CA ARG A 54 9.26 3.69 6.01
C ARG A 54 9.36 4.95 5.15
N ASN A 55 8.97 6.10 5.69
CA ASN A 55 9.03 7.35 4.94
C ASN A 55 10.47 7.75 4.59
N GLU A 56 11.39 7.61 5.50
CA GLU A 56 12.81 7.90 5.29
C GLU A 56 13.39 6.99 4.22
N PHE A 57 13.21 5.67 4.34
CA PHE A 57 13.69 4.73 3.34
C PHE A 57 13.11 4.98 1.94
N LEU A 58 11.80 5.15 1.82
CA LEU A 58 11.18 5.36 0.51
C LEU A 58 11.66 6.67 -0.16
N ASN A 59 12.01 7.68 0.62
CA ASN A 59 12.55 8.95 0.11
C ASN A 59 14.02 8.88 -0.33
N THR A 60 14.75 7.78 -0.07
CA THR A 60 16.12 7.58 -0.59
C THR A 60 16.16 7.21 -2.06
N ASN A 61 15.02 7.01 -2.70
CA ASN A 61 14.86 6.54 -4.08
C ASN A 61 15.34 5.09 -4.33
N ASN A 62 15.68 4.32 -3.30
CA ASN A 62 16.06 2.92 -3.46
C ASN A 62 14.93 2.06 -4.08
N TYR A 63 13.65 2.44 -3.90
CA TYR A 63 12.49 1.80 -4.53
C TYR A 63 11.95 2.56 -5.75
N LYS A 64 12.70 3.55 -6.26
CA LYS A 64 12.32 4.26 -7.47
C LYS A 64 12.17 3.36 -8.72
N PRO A 65 13.02 2.33 -8.97
CA PRO A 65 12.80 1.42 -10.08
C PRO A 65 11.45 0.69 -10.03
N LEU A 66 10.99 0.30 -8.82
CA LEU A 66 9.66 -0.27 -8.65
C LEU A 66 8.56 0.75 -8.95
N LEU A 67 8.69 1.97 -8.43
CA LEU A 67 7.75 3.05 -8.67
C LEU A 67 7.62 3.35 -10.18
N ASP A 68 8.74 3.52 -10.88
CA ASP A 68 8.77 3.83 -12.32
C ASP A 68 8.11 2.71 -13.13
N LYS A 69 8.40 1.44 -12.77
CA LYS A 69 7.77 0.28 -13.40
C LYS A 69 6.26 0.24 -13.19
N LEU A 70 5.79 0.52 -11.97
CA LEU A 70 4.36 0.58 -11.65
C LEU A 70 3.64 1.69 -12.41
N VAL A 71 4.21 2.89 -12.45
CA VAL A 71 3.65 4.02 -13.21
C VAL A 71 3.54 3.66 -14.70
N ALA A 72 4.57 3.03 -15.27
CA ALA A 72 4.54 2.60 -16.67
C ALA A 72 3.45 1.54 -16.94
N ILE A 73 3.24 0.59 -16.01
CA ILE A 73 2.18 -0.42 -16.13
C ILE A 73 0.79 0.23 -16.02
N ILE A 74 0.56 1.06 -14.99
CA ILE A 74 -0.73 1.73 -14.74
C ILE A 74 -1.14 2.58 -15.94
N ASN A 75 -0.20 3.32 -16.54
CA ASN A 75 -0.45 4.20 -17.68
C ASN A 75 -0.94 3.44 -18.93
N LYS A 76 -0.62 2.14 -19.09
CA LYS A 76 -1.14 1.31 -20.19
C LYS A 76 -2.66 1.17 -20.17
N TYR A 77 -3.26 1.21 -18.97
CA TYR A 77 -4.70 0.99 -18.77
C TYR A 77 -5.52 2.29 -18.73
N ASN A 78 -4.86 3.45 -18.65
CA ASN A 78 -5.49 4.78 -18.63
C ASN A 78 -6.75 4.85 -17.72
N PRO A 79 -6.67 4.46 -16.44
CA PRO A 79 -7.81 4.41 -15.55
C PRO A 79 -8.31 5.80 -15.19
N ASN A 80 -9.64 5.98 -15.04
CA ASN A 80 -10.23 7.23 -14.53
C ASN A 80 -10.25 7.26 -13.00
N THR A 81 -10.30 6.09 -12.36
CA THR A 81 -10.32 5.96 -10.90
C THR A 81 -9.31 4.90 -10.44
N ILE A 82 -8.46 5.27 -9.50
CA ILE A 82 -7.45 4.38 -8.91
C ILE A 82 -7.68 4.33 -7.40
N ILE A 83 -7.62 3.13 -6.82
CA ILE A 83 -7.46 2.95 -5.37
C ILE A 83 -6.08 2.36 -5.06
N ASP A 84 -5.42 2.90 -4.03
CA ASP A 84 -4.18 2.37 -3.46
C ASP A 84 -4.50 1.83 -2.07
N LEU A 85 -4.45 0.50 -1.94
CA LEU A 85 -4.83 -0.25 -0.75
C LEU A 85 -3.62 -0.42 0.17
N ALA A 86 -3.75 0.00 1.45
CA ALA A 86 -2.65 0.11 2.41
C ALA A 86 -1.55 1.06 1.91
N CYS A 87 -1.93 2.25 1.47
CA CYS A 87 -1.07 3.24 0.80
C CYS A 87 0.06 3.80 1.67
N GLY A 88 0.05 3.56 2.96
CA GLY A 88 1.05 4.00 3.92
C GLY A 88 1.26 5.52 3.87
N THR A 89 2.52 5.95 3.68
CA THR A 89 2.91 7.37 3.60
C THR A 89 2.66 8.03 2.24
N GLY A 90 2.00 7.33 1.32
CA GLY A 90 1.60 7.87 0.02
C GLY A 90 2.71 7.95 -1.03
N TYR A 91 3.85 7.29 -0.82
CA TYR A 91 4.99 7.33 -1.74
C TYR A 91 4.60 6.93 -3.18
N TYR A 92 3.92 5.79 -3.33
CA TYR A 92 3.41 5.35 -4.64
C TYR A 92 2.23 6.20 -5.08
N THR A 93 1.23 6.39 -4.21
CA THR A 93 -0.02 7.13 -4.49
C THR A 93 0.23 8.52 -5.06
N ASN A 94 1.12 9.30 -4.42
CA ASN A 94 1.43 10.68 -4.84
C ASN A 94 2.22 10.75 -6.17
N SER A 95 2.76 9.63 -6.63
CA SER A 95 3.52 9.54 -7.87
C SER A 95 2.68 9.10 -9.07
N LEU A 96 1.43 8.67 -8.85
CA LEU A 96 0.53 8.23 -9.91
C LEU A 96 0.04 9.40 -10.78
N SER A 97 -0.59 9.04 -11.92
CA SER A 97 -1.03 9.98 -12.96
C SER A 97 -1.97 11.07 -12.43
N ASN A 98 -1.83 12.28 -12.98
CA ASN A 98 -2.69 13.42 -12.68
C ASN A 98 -4.09 13.33 -13.34
N ASN A 99 -4.31 12.41 -14.29
CA ASN A 99 -5.56 12.32 -15.04
C ASN A 99 -6.63 11.48 -14.33
N ALA A 100 -6.24 10.63 -13.37
CA ALA A 100 -7.16 9.79 -12.61
C ALA A 100 -7.57 10.44 -11.29
N LYS A 101 -8.76 10.11 -10.77
CA LYS A 101 -9.10 10.32 -9.35
C LYS A 101 -8.47 9.21 -8.52
N ILE A 102 -7.64 9.57 -7.55
CA ILE A 102 -6.87 8.61 -6.76
C ILE A 102 -7.39 8.61 -5.32
N TYR A 103 -7.52 7.43 -4.74
CA TYR A 103 -7.95 7.24 -3.37
C TYR A 103 -6.96 6.31 -2.65
N GLY A 104 -6.25 6.84 -1.66
CA GLY A 104 -5.36 6.07 -0.80
C GLY A 104 -6.06 5.67 0.50
N PHE A 105 -6.03 4.38 0.82
CA PHE A 105 -6.63 3.81 2.04
C PHE A 105 -5.54 3.24 2.94
N ASP A 106 -5.55 3.58 4.21
CA ASP A 106 -4.69 2.97 5.23
C ASP A 106 -5.34 3.05 6.61
N LEU A 107 -5.08 2.10 7.49
CA LEU A 107 -5.53 2.13 8.88
C LEU A 107 -4.67 3.05 9.74
N ALA A 108 -3.39 3.21 9.38
CA ALA A 108 -2.44 4.04 10.12
C ALA A 108 -2.71 5.53 9.87
N LYS A 109 -3.50 6.17 10.72
CA LYS A 109 -3.82 7.60 10.65
C LYS A 109 -2.57 8.48 10.50
N LYS A 110 -1.47 8.12 11.17
CA LYS A 110 -0.19 8.85 11.13
C LYS A 110 0.45 8.78 9.74
N ALA A 111 0.37 7.63 9.08
CA ALA A 111 0.83 7.45 7.70
C ALA A 111 -0.01 8.31 6.74
N ILE A 112 -1.35 8.28 6.87
CA ILE A 112 -2.25 9.12 6.09
C ILE A 112 -1.95 10.63 6.26
N ILE A 113 -1.69 11.09 7.49
CA ILE A 113 -1.30 12.49 7.74
C ILE A 113 -0.01 12.85 6.98
N LYS A 114 0.98 11.94 6.93
CA LYS A 114 2.19 12.15 6.13
C LYS A 114 1.88 12.16 4.64
N ALA A 115 1.09 11.22 4.14
CA ALA A 115 0.68 11.12 2.74
C ALA A 115 0.02 12.42 2.24
N CYS A 116 -0.79 13.05 3.10
CA CYS A 116 -1.47 14.30 2.77
C CYS A 116 -0.54 15.50 2.54
N ARG A 117 0.71 15.46 3.04
CA ARG A 117 1.63 16.61 2.95
C ARG A 117 2.09 16.89 1.52
N SER A 118 2.20 15.85 0.71
CA SER A 118 2.63 15.91 -0.71
C SER A 118 1.55 15.47 -1.68
N ARG A 119 0.28 15.42 -1.23
CA ARG A 119 -0.82 14.98 -2.08
C ARG A 119 -1.07 15.94 -3.23
N LYS A 120 -1.51 15.38 -4.35
CA LYS A 120 -2.01 16.13 -5.50
C LYS A 120 -3.51 16.45 -5.35
N ASP A 121 -4.02 17.42 -6.11
CA ASP A 121 -5.42 17.83 -6.04
C ASP A 121 -6.42 16.72 -6.41
N ASN A 122 -6.01 15.80 -7.27
CA ASN A 122 -6.82 14.63 -7.68
C ASN A 122 -6.76 13.46 -6.70
N THR A 123 -5.99 13.58 -5.60
CA THR A 123 -5.77 12.51 -4.63
C THR A 123 -6.57 12.74 -3.34
N ASN A 124 -7.22 11.70 -2.84
CA ASN A 124 -7.97 11.70 -1.58
C ASN A 124 -7.44 10.59 -0.68
N TYR A 125 -7.21 10.91 0.60
CA TYR A 125 -6.73 9.95 1.58
C TYR A 125 -7.79 9.65 2.61
N LEU A 126 -7.94 8.37 2.93
CA LEU A 126 -8.93 7.87 3.88
C LEU A 126 -8.28 6.96 4.92
N VAL A 127 -8.62 7.19 6.19
CA VAL A 127 -8.34 6.22 7.25
C VAL A 127 -9.48 5.20 7.25
N SER A 128 -9.23 4.00 6.75
CA SER A 128 -10.21 2.92 6.64
C SER A 128 -9.54 1.57 6.50
N SER A 129 -10.24 0.50 6.87
CA SER A 129 -9.82 -0.86 6.58
C SER A 129 -9.88 -1.14 5.08
N ILE A 130 -8.88 -1.85 4.56
CA ILE A 130 -8.92 -2.37 3.18
C ILE A 130 -9.82 -3.60 3.04
N PHE A 131 -10.21 -4.23 4.17
CA PHE A 131 -11.11 -5.38 4.22
C PHE A 131 -12.59 -5.00 4.38
N ASP A 132 -12.89 -3.69 4.42
CA ASP A 132 -14.24 -3.13 4.46
C ASP A 132 -14.17 -1.70 3.89
N LEU A 133 -14.08 -1.60 2.58
CA LEU A 133 -13.90 -0.33 1.88
C LEU A 133 -15.21 0.45 1.84
N PRO A 134 -15.19 1.73 2.23
CA PRO A 134 -16.37 2.59 2.17
C PRO A 134 -16.65 3.08 0.74
N LEU A 135 -16.68 2.15 -0.20
CA LEU A 135 -16.93 2.38 -1.63
C LEU A 135 -18.11 1.53 -2.10
N PHE A 136 -18.86 2.04 -3.07
CA PHE A 136 -19.88 1.27 -3.75
C PHE A 136 -19.26 0.24 -4.69
N ASP A 137 -20.04 -0.81 -4.97
CA ASP A 137 -19.66 -1.90 -5.84
C ASP A 137 -19.41 -1.40 -7.28
N HIS A 138 -18.46 -1.99 -7.96
CA HIS A 138 -18.15 -1.75 -9.37
C HIS A 138 -17.94 -0.28 -9.75
N THR A 139 -17.23 0.49 -8.91
CA THR A 139 -16.96 1.90 -9.15
C THR A 139 -15.50 2.22 -9.52
N ILE A 140 -14.59 1.26 -9.39
CA ILE A 140 -13.14 1.45 -9.52
C ILE A 140 -12.63 0.84 -10.81
N ASP A 141 -11.79 1.58 -11.55
CA ASP A 141 -11.14 1.09 -12.77
C ASP A 141 -9.87 0.30 -12.45
N LEU A 142 -9.09 0.74 -11.45
CA LEU A 142 -7.83 0.10 -11.07
C LEU A 142 -7.63 0.09 -9.56
N ALA A 143 -7.31 -1.08 -9.01
CA ALA A 143 -6.86 -1.26 -7.64
C ALA A 143 -5.37 -1.62 -7.58
N LEU A 144 -4.63 -1.02 -6.65
CA LEU A 144 -3.22 -1.26 -6.40
C LEU A 144 -3.03 -1.79 -4.97
N LEU A 145 -2.22 -2.84 -4.80
CA LEU A 145 -1.84 -3.41 -3.52
C LEU A 145 -0.35 -3.70 -3.51
N ILE A 146 0.40 -3.06 -2.60
CA ILE A 146 1.86 -3.21 -2.52
C ILE A 146 2.25 -3.71 -1.13
N PHE A 147 2.78 -4.93 -1.05
CA PHE A 147 3.30 -5.55 0.17
C PHE A 147 2.30 -5.59 1.34
N ALA A 148 1.02 -5.72 1.06
CA ALA A 148 -0.03 -5.77 2.06
C ALA A 148 -0.87 -7.04 1.97
N PRO A 149 -1.61 -7.42 3.04
CA PRO A 149 -2.53 -8.56 3.00
C PRO A 149 -3.61 -8.37 1.94
N LEU A 150 -3.93 -9.43 1.20
CA LEU A 150 -4.87 -9.42 0.09
C LEU A 150 -6.34 -9.36 0.57
N PRO A 151 -7.09 -8.28 0.30
CA PRO A 151 -8.52 -8.17 0.55
C PRO A 151 -9.33 -8.61 -0.70
N LEU A 152 -9.23 -9.89 -1.09
CA LEU A 152 -9.72 -10.39 -2.37
C LEU A 152 -11.20 -10.07 -2.62
N ASP A 153 -12.07 -10.29 -1.63
CA ASP A 153 -13.52 -10.07 -1.77
C ASP A 153 -13.83 -8.57 -1.99
N GLU A 154 -13.13 -7.68 -1.28
CA GLU A 154 -13.31 -6.25 -1.45
C GLU A 154 -12.78 -5.75 -2.81
N ILE A 155 -11.64 -6.27 -3.27
CA ILE A 155 -11.13 -5.97 -4.62
C ILE A 155 -12.16 -6.35 -5.68
N LYS A 156 -12.70 -7.57 -5.61
CA LYS A 156 -13.72 -8.05 -6.55
C LYS A 156 -15.00 -7.22 -6.47
N ARG A 157 -15.40 -6.83 -5.27
CA ARG A 157 -16.61 -6.02 -5.06
C ARG A 157 -16.49 -4.61 -5.65
N VAL A 158 -15.37 -3.93 -5.44
CA VAL A 158 -15.24 -2.51 -5.83
C VAL A 158 -14.81 -2.30 -7.27
N LEU A 159 -14.08 -3.26 -7.85
CA LEU A 159 -13.66 -3.18 -9.25
C LEU A 159 -14.84 -3.27 -10.20
N LYS A 160 -14.81 -2.46 -11.24
CA LYS A 160 -15.70 -2.62 -12.40
C LYS A 160 -15.39 -3.95 -13.10
N ILE A 161 -16.37 -4.50 -13.81
CA ILE A 161 -16.10 -5.59 -14.75
C ILE A 161 -15.08 -5.09 -15.78
N ASN A 162 -14.08 -5.89 -16.07
CA ASN A 162 -12.86 -5.56 -16.82
C ASN A 162 -11.92 -4.57 -16.10
N GLY A 163 -12.18 -4.23 -14.84
CA GLY A 163 -11.25 -3.46 -14.01
C GLY A 163 -9.96 -4.23 -13.74
N ILE A 164 -8.90 -3.47 -13.44
CA ILE A 164 -7.53 -3.99 -13.29
C ILE A 164 -7.16 -4.01 -11.81
N PHE A 165 -6.57 -5.12 -11.39
CA PHE A 165 -5.90 -5.22 -10.10
C PHE A 165 -4.41 -5.45 -10.30
N ILE A 166 -3.58 -4.62 -9.66
CA ILE A 166 -2.12 -4.75 -9.67
C ILE A 166 -1.67 -5.09 -8.27
N GLU A 167 -0.97 -6.21 -8.14
CA GLU A 167 -0.39 -6.68 -6.90
C GLU A 167 1.13 -6.69 -6.99
N VAL A 168 1.82 -6.15 -5.98
CA VAL A 168 3.27 -6.26 -5.83
C VAL A 168 3.59 -7.13 -4.65
N ILE A 169 4.30 -8.22 -4.89
CA ILE A 169 4.74 -9.16 -3.86
C ILE A 169 6.25 -9.37 -3.89
N PRO A 170 6.87 -9.71 -2.74
CA PRO A 170 8.28 -10.09 -2.71
C PRO A 170 8.48 -11.41 -3.45
N ASN A 171 9.45 -11.44 -4.36
CA ASN A 171 9.89 -12.66 -5.04
C ASN A 171 10.87 -13.47 -4.16
N ILE A 172 11.31 -14.62 -4.64
CA ILE A 172 12.08 -15.63 -3.91
C ILE A 172 13.26 -15.03 -3.14
N ASN A 173 14.08 -14.20 -3.79
CA ASN A 173 15.32 -13.65 -3.23
C ASN A 173 15.17 -12.23 -2.66
N HIS A 174 13.95 -11.73 -2.52
CA HIS A 174 13.76 -10.37 -1.97
C HIS A 174 14.30 -10.27 -0.54
N LEU A 175 15.24 -9.33 -0.33
CA LEU A 175 15.92 -9.07 0.95
C LEU A 175 16.60 -10.30 1.56
N VAL A 176 17.11 -11.22 0.73
CA VAL A 176 17.73 -12.46 1.21
C VAL A 176 18.93 -12.17 2.11
N GLU A 177 19.73 -11.15 1.79
CA GLU A 177 20.92 -10.75 2.56
C GLU A 177 20.56 -10.28 3.98
N ILE A 178 19.44 -9.58 4.15
CA ILE A 178 18.94 -9.23 5.50
C ILE A 178 18.64 -10.51 6.28
N LYS A 179 17.98 -11.50 5.66
CA LYS A 179 17.67 -12.79 6.31
C LYS A 179 18.94 -13.55 6.69
N GLU A 180 19.96 -13.55 5.83
CA GLU A 180 21.26 -14.20 6.08
C GLU A 180 21.99 -13.58 7.26
N ILE A 181 21.90 -12.26 7.45
CA ILE A 181 22.52 -11.57 8.59
C ILE A 181 21.79 -11.89 9.90
N ILE A 182 20.45 -11.90 9.89
CA ILE A 182 19.67 -11.93 11.13
C ILE A 182 19.30 -13.35 11.59
N TYR A 183 19.13 -14.30 10.67
CA TYR A 183 18.68 -15.66 10.98
C TYR A 183 19.76 -16.71 10.81
N PRO A 184 19.83 -17.71 11.71
CA PRO A 184 20.74 -18.86 11.55
C PRO A 184 20.43 -19.73 10.34
N LYS A 185 19.15 -19.74 9.91
CA LYS A 185 18.67 -20.49 8.74
C LYS A 185 17.75 -19.60 7.94
N VAL A 186 18.10 -19.42 6.67
CA VAL A 186 17.30 -18.60 5.74
C VAL A 186 16.12 -19.41 5.21
N ILE A 187 14.93 -18.81 5.29
CA ILE A 187 13.74 -19.30 4.60
C ILE A 187 13.44 -18.31 3.47
N LEU A 188 13.56 -18.78 2.24
CA LEU A 188 13.26 -18.00 1.05
C LEU A 188 11.76 -17.67 0.98
N ASN A 189 11.40 -16.63 0.25
CA ASN A 189 10.01 -16.32 -0.01
C ASN A 189 9.39 -17.37 -0.93
N ASN A 190 8.09 -17.56 -0.82
CA ASN A 190 7.31 -18.44 -1.70
C ASN A 190 6.14 -17.62 -2.28
N PRO A 191 6.38 -16.83 -3.34
CA PRO A 191 5.35 -16.03 -3.95
C PRO A 191 4.26 -16.92 -4.56
N LYS A 192 3.01 -16.52 -4.36
CA LYS A 192 1.85 -17.26 -4.89
C LYS A 192 1.07 -16.34 -5.82
N VAL A 193 0.62 -16.89 -6.92
CA VAL A 193 -0.36 -16.26 -7.81
C VAL A 193 -1.75 -16.47 -7.20
N ILE A 194 -2.62 -15.48 -7.34
CA ILE A 194 -4.01 -15.59 -6.93
C ILE A 194 -4.71 -16.59 -7.86
N ASP A 195 -5.28 -17.64 -7.28
CA ASP A 195 -6.10 -18.62 -7.98
C ASP A 195 -7.59 -18.31 -7.72
N ASP A 196 -8.20 -17.54 -8.63
CA ASP A 196 -9.60 -17.14 -8.56
C ASP A 196 -10.20 -17.11 -9.96
N GLN A 197 -11.39 -17.71 -10.12
CA GLN A 197 -12.05 -17.85 -11.43
C GLN A 197 -12.52 -16.52 -12.02
N SER A 198 -12.75 -15.49 -11.21
CA SER A 198 -13.23 -14.19 -11.65
C SER A 198 -12.12 -13.15 -11.79
N LEU A 199 -10.93 -13.40 -11.20
CA LEU A 199 -9.80 -12.49 -11.24
C LEU A 199 -8.62 -13.14 -11.97
N VAL A 200 -8.56 -12.94 -13.29
CA VAL A 200 -7.62 -13.63 -14.17
C VAL A 200 -6.31 -12.89 -14.27
N LEU A 201 -5.19 -13.59 -14.07
CA LEU A 201 -3.84 -13.07 -14.33
C LEU A 201 -3.67 -12.83 -15.83
N ILE A 202 -3.44 -11.58 -16.22
CA ILE A 202 -3.26 -11.18 -17.63
C ILE A 202 -1.83 -10.78 -17.97
N ASP A 203 -1.01 -10.43 -16.97
CA ASP A 203 0.39 -10.09 -17.14
C ASP A 203 1.16 -10.28 -15.82
N SER A 204 2.46 -10.54 -15.89
CA SER A 204 3.34 -10.67 -14.73
C SER A 204 4.75 -10.19 -15.07
N TYR A 205 5.32 -9.33 -14.23
CA TYR A 205 6.65 -8.75 -14.42
C TYR A 205 7.55 -9.10 -13.24
N ASN A 206 8.74 -9.58 -13.54
CA ASN A 206 9.82 -9.67 -12.56
C ASN A 206 10.64 -8.38 -12.59
N LEU A 207 10.94 -7.85 -11.42
CA LEU A 207 11.85 -6.72 -11.24
C LEU A 207 12.92 -7.13 -10.24
N ASP A 208 14.18 -7.12 -10.69
CA ASP A 208 15.34 -7.54 -9.89
C ASP A 208 16.49 -6.55 -10.05
N TYR A 209 16.97 -6.02 -8.92
CA TYR A 209 18.12 -5.12 -8.85
C TYR A 209 18.76 -5.12 -7.47
N LYS A 210 19.97 -4.57 -7.36
CA LYS A 210 20.69 -4.41 -6.10
C LYS A 210 20.61 -2.96 -5.63
N MET A 211 20.49 -2.79 -4.31
CA MET A 211 20.57 -1.51 -3.63
C MET A 211 21.80 -1.53 -2.72
N LEU A 212 22.73 -0.59 -2.89
CA LEU A 212 23.81 -0.38 -1.94
C LEU A 212 23.29 0.51 -0.81
N LEU A 213 23.15 -0.06 0.38
CA LEU A 213 22.54 0.61 1.53
C LEU A 213 23.57 0.96 2.60
N SER A 214 23.49 2.18 3.11
CA SER A 214 24.15 2.60 4.33
C SER A 214 23.53 1.90 5.57
N ALA A 215 24.14 2.05 6.74
CA ALA A 215 23.62 1.47 7.98
C ALA A 215 22.21 2.02 8.31
N GLU A 216 21.99 3.32 8.13
CA GLU A 216 20.71 3.97 8.39
C GLU A 216 19.62 3.48 7.42
N GLU A 217 19.92 3.43 6.12
CA GLU A 217 18.97 2.94 5.10
C GLU A 217 18.64 1.46 5.31
N LEU A 218 19.63 0.63 5.66
CA LEU A 218 19.44 -0.79 5.95
C LEU A 218 18.54 -0.99 7.17
N LEU A 219 18.74 -0.20 8.23
CA LEU A 219 17.90 -0.25 9.42
C LEU A 219 16.47 0.20 9.12
N ASN A 220 16.29 1.29 8.39
CA ASN A 220 14.98 1.79 7.98
C ASN A 220 14.25 0.76 7.10
N LEU A 221 14.93 0.13 6.15
CA LEU A 221 14.39 -0.95 5.35
C LEU A 221 13.97 -2.16 6.20
N TYR A 222 14.85 -2.61 7.11
CA TYR A 222 14.56 -3.72 8.03
C TYR A 222 13.31 -3.45 8.87
N MET A 223 13.15 -2.23 9.40
CA MET A 223 11.99 -1.83 10.19
C MET A 223 10.67 -1.82 9.39
N MET A 224 10.72 -1.69 8.06
CA MET A 224 9.55 -1.80 7.20
C MET A 224 9.06 -3.25 7.00
N THR A 225 9.88 -4.23 7.37
CA THR A 225 9.59 -5.64 7.10
C THR A 225 8.96 -6.35 8.30
N PRO A 226 8.24 -7.47 8.08
CA PRO A 226 7.78 -8.32 9.18
C PRO A 226 8.92 -8.91 10.03
N TYR A 227 10.16 -8.87 9.53
CA TYR A 227 11.33 -9.39 10.25
C TYR A 227 11.60 -8.61 11.52
N TYR A 228 11.34 -7.29 11.53
CA TYR A 228 11.52 -6.43 12.70
C TYR A 228 10.87 -7.01 13.96
N TYR A 229 9.68 -7.57 13.83
CA TYR A 229 8.93 -8.15 14.96
C TYR A 229 9.33 -9.59 15.31
N LYS A 230 10.02 -10.30 14.40
CA LYS A 230 10.28 -11.74 14.51
C LYS A 230 11.76 -12.09 14.65
N SER A 231 12.64 -11.11 14.63
CA SER A 231 14.09 -11.34 14.65
C SER A 231 14.63 -11.69 16.05
N PRO A 232 15.69 -12.48 16.10
CA PRO A 232 16.43 -12.74 17.34
C PRO A 232 16.99 -11.45 17.94
N LYS A 233 17.27 -11.46 19.25
CA LYS A 233 18.00 -10.39 19.93
C LYS A 233 19.35 -10.13 19.23
N GLY A 234 19.74 -8.85 19.08
CA GLY A 234 20.99 -8.47 18.44
C GLY A 234 20.92 -8.31 16.91
N ALA A 235 19.78 -8.52 16.27
CA ALA A 235 19.61 -8.34 14.82
C ALA A 235 20.06 -6.94 14.34
N ILE A 236 19.72 -5.89 15.08
CA ILE A 236 20.09 -4.50 14.75
C ILE A 236 21.61 -4.32 14.75
N ASN A 237 22.32 -4.85 15.76
CA ASN A 237 23.78 -4.74 15.82
C ASN A 237 24.43 -5.45 14.63
N LYS A 238 23.98 -6.66 14.28
CA LYS A 238 24.48 -7.40 13.12
C LYS A 238 24.26 -6.64 11.80
N LEU A 239 23.12 -5.98 11.63
CA LEU A 239 22.82 -5.17 10.46
C LEU A 239 23.74 -3.96 10.38
N ASN A 240 23.98 -3.27 11.52
CA ASN A 240 24.89 -2.12 11.57
C ASN A 240 26.35 -2.51 11.25
N GLU A 241 26.80 -3.67 11.73
CA GLU A 241 28.14 -4.19 11.47
C GLU A 241 28.33 -4.62 10.00
N ALA A 242 27.27 -5.06 9.33
CA ALA A 242 27.30 -5.52 7.94
C ALA A 242 27.29 -4.39 6.92
N ALA A 243 26.87 -3.19 7.29
CA ALA A 243 26.73 -2.05 6.38
C ALA A 243 28.09 -1.34 6.11
N PRO A 244 28.30 -0.75 4.90
CA PRO A 244 27.37 -0.73 3.75
C PRO A 244 27.33 -2.07 3.02
N ILE A 245 26.14 -2.44 2.52
CA ILE A 245 25.91 -3.73 1.89
C ILE A 245 24.96 -3.64 0.68
N ASN A 246 25.17 -4.50 -0.31
CA ASN A 246 24.25 -4.67 -1.42
C ASN A 246 23.09 -5.58 -1.01
N ILE A 247 21.88 -5.10 -1.13
CA ILE A 247 20.63 -5.80 -0.81
C ILE A 247 19.82 -6.06 -2.09
N SER A 248 19.33 -7.27 -2.25
CA SER A 248 18.48 -7.66 -3.37
C SER A 248 17.07 -7.11 -3.23
N ALA A 249 16.68 -6.25 -4.15
CA ALA A 249 15.29 -5.85 -4.39
C ALA A 249 14.72 -6.75 -5.50
N ASN A 250 13.95 -7.76 -5.13
CA ASN A 250 13.43 -8.77 -6.05
C ASN A 250 11.91 -8.88 -5.88
N PHE A 251 11.15 -8.44 -6.89
CA PHE A 251 9.69 -8.29 -6.85
C PHE A 251 9.01 -9.00 -8.00
N ILE A 252 7.77 -9.42 -7.74
CA ILE A 252 6.81 -9.78 -8.79
C ILE A 252 5.71 -8.73 -8.80
N ILE A 253 5.37 -8.23 -9.98
CA ILE A 253 4.25 -7.34 -10.22
C ILE A 253 3.24 -8.12 -11.07
N ASN A 254 2.17 -8.58 -10.44
CA ASN A 254 1.10 -9.31 -11.11
C ASN A 254 -0.01 -8.34 -11.49
N VAL A 255 -0.54 -8.51 -12.70
CA VAL A 255 -1.67 -7.74 -13.22
C VAL A 255 -2.82 -8.68 -13.50
N TYR A 256 -3.93 -8.44 -12.82
CA TYR A 256 -5.15 -9.23 -12.95
C TYR A 256 -6.27 -8.38 -13.57
N LYS A 257 -7.20 -9.06 -14.21
CA LYS A 257 -8.42 -8.47 -14.75
C LYS A 257 -9.64 -9.15 -14.15
N LEU A 258 -10.58 -8.36 -13.63
CA LEU A 258 -11.88 -8.86 -13.17
C LEU A 258 -12.76 -9.15 -14.39
N ILE A 259 -13.22 -10.40 -14.53
CA ILE A 259 -14.02 -10.83 -15.67
C ILE A 259 -15.49 -11.14 -15.35
N ARG A 260 -15.83 -11.26 -14.05
CA ARG A 260 -17.20 -11.56 -13.57
C ARG A 260 -17.47 -10.88 -12.24
#